data_456cf3ee66ca4f69c7e85a9d2656798c
#
_entry.id   456cf3ee66ca4f69c7e85a9d2656798c
#
_cell.length_a   1.000
_cell.length_b   1.000
_cell.length_c   1.000
_cell.angle_alpha   90.00
_cell.angle_beta   90.00
_cell.angle_gamma   90.00
#
_symmetry.space_group_name_H-M   'P 1'
#
loop_
_entity.id
_entity.type
_entity.pdbx_description
1 polymer ?
#
loop_
_entity_poly.entity_id
_entity_poly.type
_entity_poly.pdbx_seq_one_letter_code
_entity_poly.pdbx_strand_id
1 'polypeptide(L)'
;MDHYKRMAIFSEVVAGGSMTTAARRLGLTPSAVSQQLRLLEASLGLALLHRSTRKLTLTEAGVRYVEGCNAMVAAARAAEQALARHRDEPEGELRIAAPIGFGSLLAEALAPLRQHPKLSLHLLVDDTVIDLIEARVDIALRVVGQLPDSSLVARRLGAMQAQMCAAPNYLQEHGWPQHPSDLAQHAWLGGRPLGSAQDTLRLTGPGGETVEVAVTARVQASQVTALHALCVAGWGISVVVSEDDRRALQDGRLVPVLPQWRLPEFVIHAITPRRGEQPAKVRHAMALLADYIAQRSV
;
A
#
# COMPACT_ATOMS: atom_id res chain seq x y z
N MET A 1 -9.97 -37.13 11.45
CA MET A 1 -10.47 -35.74 11.46
C MET A 1 -11.71 -35.55 12.33
N ASP A 2 -12.60 -36.52 12.42
CA ASP A 2 -13.82 -36.40 13.24
C ASP A 2 -13.62 -36.38 14.76
N HIS A 3 -12.52 -36.91 15.28
CA HIS A 3 -12.27 -37.03 16.72
C HIS A 3 -12.15 -35.65 17.38
N TYR A 4 -11.33 -34.75 16.85
CA TYR A 4 -11.15 -33.40 17.39
C TYR A 4 -12.43 -32.53 17.32
N LYS A 5 -13.24 -32.73 16.27
CA LYS A 5 -14.56 -32.11 16.19
C LYS A 5 -15.49 -32.58 17.30
N ARG A 6 -15.48 -33.87 17.62
CA ARG A 6 -16.24 -34.42 18.73
C ARG A 6 -15.78 -33.93 20.09
N MET A 7 -14.46 -33.74 20.29
CA MET A 7 -13.89 -33.15 21.48
C MET A 7 -14.37 -31.69 21.66
N ALA A 8 -14.38 -30.90 20.58
CA ALA A 8 -14.89 -29.52 20.61
C ALA A 8 -16.39 -29.47 20.95
N ILE A 9 -17.19 -30.38 20.36
CA ILE A 9 -18.61 -30.51 20.70
C ILE A 9 -18.81 -30.85 22.16
N PHE A 10 -18.01 -31.79 22.73
CA PHE A 10 -18.08 -32.17 24.13
C PHE A 10 -17.76 -30.98 25.06
N SER A 11 -16.67 -30.23 24.77
CA SER A 11 -16.31 -29.01 25.48
C SER A 11 -17.47 -28.01 25.48
N GLU A 12 -18.12 -27.78 24.35
CA GLU A 12 -19.23 -26.82 24.23
C GLU A 12 -20.51 -27.30 24.97
N VAL A 13 -20.77 -28.61 25.01
CA VAL A 13 -21.89 -29.20 25.77
C VAL A 13 -21.69 -28.99 27.26
N VAL A 14 -20.48 -29.18 27.75
CA VAL A 14 -20.15 -28.96 29.17
C VAL A 14 -20.25 -27.48 29.51
N ALA A 15 -19.66 -26.60 28.71
CA ALA A 15 -19.71 -25.15 28.90
C ALA A 15 -21.14 -24.57 28.80
N GLY A 16 -21.96 -25.12 27.92
CA GLY A 16 -23.36 -24.71 27.73
C GLY A 16 -24.34 -25.31 28.73
N GLY A 17 -23.93 -26.31 29.52
CA GLY A 17 -24.75 -27.00 30.52
C GLY A 17 -25.90 -27.84 29.93
N SER A 18 -26.09 -27.84 28.63
CA SER A 18 -27.11 -28.63 27.94
C SER A 18 -26.77 -28.91 26.47
N MET A 19 -27.25 -30.02 25.93
CA MET A 19 -27.11 -30.37 24.50
C MET A 19 -27.84 -29.37 23.60
N THR A 20 -28.96 -28.81 24.03
CA THR A 20 -29.75 -27.82 23.29
C THR A 20 -29.00 -26.49 23.15
N THR A 21 -28.37 -26.02 24.22
CA THR A 21 -27.56 -24.79 24.21
C THR A 21 -26.34 -24.96 23.31
N ALA A 22 -25.64 -26.09 23.43
CA ALA A 22 -24.50 -26.41 22.57
C ALA A 22 -24.90 -26.51 21.09
N ALA A 23 -26.00 -27.19 20.81
CA ALA A 23 -26.52 -27.33 19.44
C ALA A 23 -26.77 -25.97 18.79
N ARG A 24 -27.45 -25.05 19.51
CA ARG A 24 -27.69 -23.68 19.01
C ARG A 24 -26.39 -22.92 18.73
N ARG A 25 -25.41 -22.98 19.63
CA ARG A 25 -24.10 -22.30 19.46
C ARG A 25 -23.27 -22.86 18.31
N LEU A 26 -23.39 -24.18 18.08
CA LEU A 26 -22.65 -24.88 17.03
C LEU A 26 -23.37 -24.92 15.67
N GLY A 27 -24.58 -24.38 15.57
CA GLY A 27 -25.39 -24.46 14.34
C GLY A 27 -25.81 -25.91 13.99
N LEU A 28 -25.99 -26.76 15.01
CA LEU A 28 -26.36 -28.17 14.89
C LEU A 28 -27.74 -28.43 15.49
N THR A 29 -28.28 -29.64 15.23
CA THR A 29 -29.47 -30.09 15.94
C THR A 29 -29.07 -30.83 17.25
N PRO A 30 -29.93 -30.81 18.30
CA PRO A 30 -29.65 -31.50 19.54
C PRO A 30 -29.43 -33.04 19.33
N SER A 31 -30.11 -33.65 18.36
CA SER A 31 -29.91 -35.05 17.99
C SER A 31 -28.51 -35.28 17.37
N ALA A 32 -28.02 -34.38 16.54
CA ALA A 32 -26.68 -34.46 15.97
C ALA A 32 -25.61 -34.35 17.05
N VAL A 33 -25.75 -33.37 17.99
CA VAL A 33 -24.85 -33.25 19.14
C VAL A 33 -24.82 -34.52 19.97
N SER A 34 -25.99 -35.08 20.31
CA SER A 34 -26.10 -36.33 21.06
C SER A 34 -25.45 -37.50 20.35
N GLN A 35 -25.59 -37.57 19.01
CA GLN A 35 -24.95 -38.63 18.20
C GLN A 35 -23.42 -38.51 18.22
N GLN A 36 -22.88 -37.27 18.07
CA GLN A 36 -21.43 -37.06 18.08
C GLN A 36 -20.82 -37.38 19.45
N LEU A 37 -21.51 -37.09 20.54
CA LEU A 37 -21.07 -37.48 21.88
C LEU A 37 -21.05 -39.00 22.08
N ARG A 38 -22.09 -39.70 21.62
CA ARG A 38 -22.10 -41.16 21.66
C ARG A 38 -20.94 -41.78 20.88
N LEU A 39 -20.63 -41.24 19.71
CA LEU A 39 -19.49 -41.67 18.90
C LEU A 39 -18.15 -41.36 19.59
N LEU A 40 -18.04 -40.26 20.33
CA LEU A 40 -16.86 -39.93 21.12
C LEU A 40 -16.68 -40.94 22.27
N GLU A 41 -17.72 -41.15 23.08
CA GLU A 41 -17.71 -42.15 24.18
C GLU A 41 -17.39 -43.54 23.69
N ALA A 42 -17.98 -43.95 22.55
CA ALA A 42 -17.69 -45.24 21.94
C ALA A 42 -16.22 -45.38 21.48
N SER A 43 -15.64 -44.30 20.93
CA SER A 43 -14.23 -44.30 20.51
C SER A 43 -13.25 -44.37 21.69
N LEU A 44 -13.66 -43.86 22.86
CA LEU A 44 -12.86 -43.84 24.09
C LEU A 44 -13.09 -45.10 24.95
N GLY A 45 -14.16 -45.84 24.69
CA GLY A 45 -14.58 -46.96 25.54
C GLY A 45 -15.07 -46.56 26.92
N LEU A 46 -15.36 -45.27 27.16
CA LEU A 46 -15.74 -44.72 28.45
C LEU A 46 -16.92 -43.75 28.29
N ALA A 47 -17.86 -43.78 29.24
CA ALA A 47 -18.90 -42.77 29.34
C ALA A 47 -18.31 -41.47 29.95
N LEU A 48 -18.55 -40.34 29.29
CA LEU A 48 -18.12 -39.05 29.76
C LEU A 48 -19.24 -38.27 30.50
N LEU A 49 -20.50 -38.63 30.20
CA LEU A 49 -21.68 -38.00 30.77
C LEU A 49 -22.57 -39.04 31.47
N HIS A 50 -23.15 -38.65 32.61
CA HIS A 50 -24.20 -39.44 33.23
C HIS A 50 -25.51 -39.30 32.44
N ARG A 51 -26.13 -40.44 32.11
CA ARG A 51 -27.41 -40.48 31.39
C ARG A 51 -28.57 -40.20 32.36
N SER A 52 -28.75 -38.92 32.75
CA SER A 52 -29.94 -38.50 33.51
C SER A 52 -30.73 -37.48 32.69
N THR A 53 -32.05 -37.65 32.64
CA THR A 53 -32.94 -36.74 31.88
C THR A 53 -33.14 -35.38 32.54
N ARG A 54 -32.68 -35.18 33.79
CA ARG A 54 -32.93 -33.94 34.54
C ARG A 54 -31.76 -32.97 34.62
N LYS A 55 -30.50 -33.44 34.48
CA LYS A 55 -29.31 -32.61 34.58
C LYS A 55 -28.14 -33.25 33.88
N LEU A 56 -27.41 -32.45 33.12
CA LEU A 56 -26.14 -32.87 32.48
C LEU A 56 -25.06 -32.87 33.60
N THR A 57 -24.50 -34.05 33.88
CA THR A 57 -23.41 -34.24 34.84
C THR A 57 -22.28 -35.05 34.21
N LEU A 58 -21.03 -34.67 34.54
CA LEU A 58 -19.85 -35.38 34.11
C LEU A 58 -19.57 -36.65 34.93
N THR A 59 -19.09 -37.68 34.31
CA THR A 59 -18.44 -38.80 35.01
C THR A 59 -17.02 -38.38 35.44
N GLU A 60 -16.35 -39.17 36.27
CA GLU A 60 -14.95 -38.95 36.64
C GLU A 60 -14.05 -38.90 35.39
N ALA A 61 -14.25 -39.78 34.43
CA ALA A 61 -13.58 -39.74 33.14
C ALA A 61 -13.89 -38.47 32.36
N GLY A 62 -15.15 -38.01 32.38
CA GLY A 62 -15.58 -36.78 31.75
C GLY A 62 -14.90 -35.52 32.34
N VAL A 63 -14.74 -35.45 33.67
CA VAL A 63 -14.04 -34.37 34.35
C VAL A 63 -12.58 -34.29 33.89
N ARG A 64 -11.88 -35.40 33.86
CA ARG A 64 -10.49 -35.47 33.41
C ARG A 64 -10.34 -35.14 31.92
N TYR A 65 -11.27 -35.62 31.10
CA TYR A 65 -11.21 -35.46 29.64
C TYR A 65 -11.57 -34.03 29.17
N VAL A 66 -12.49 -33.38 29.87
CA VAL A 66 -12.94 -32.02 29.50
C VAL A 66 -11.81 -30.96 29.59
N GLU A 67 -10.88 -31.14 30.52
CA GLU A 67 -9.72 -30.23 30.65
C GLU A 67 -8.88 -30.23 29.38
N GLY A 68 -8.57 -31.39 28.83
CA GLY A 68 -7.85 -31.52 27.55
C GLY A 68 -8.65 -30.98 26.36
N CYS A 69 -9.98 -31.20 26.35
CA CYS A 69 -10.85 -30.67 25.31
C CYS A 69 -10.88 -29.12 25.35
N ASN A 70 -10.98 -28.54 26.54
CA ASN A 70 -10.96 -27.08 26.70
C ASN A 70 -9.63 -26.47 26.31
N ALA A 71 -8.50 -27.11 26.68
CA ALA A 71 -7.16 -26.65 26.26
C ALA A 71 -7.00 -26.67 24.73
N MET A 72 -7.47 -27.73 24.07
CA MET A 72 -7.46 -27.83 22.60
C MET A 72 -8.28 -26.71 21.95
N VAL A 73 -9.52 -26.46 22.41
CA VAL A 73 -10.39 -25.41 21.87
C VAL A 73 -9.78 -24.05 22.13
N ALA A 74 -9.21 -23.80 23.30
CA ALA A 74 -8.54 -22.55 23.64
C ALA A 74 -7.31 -22.29 22.73
N ALA A 75 -6.49 -23.33 22.47
CA ALA A 75 -5.34 -23.22 21.57
C ALA A 75 -5.77 -22.90 20.14
N ALA A 76 -6.83 -23.56 19.64
CA ALA A 76 -7.36 -23.28 18.32
C ALA A 76 -7.88 -21.84 18.20
N ARG A 77 -8.65 -21.36 19.18
CA ARG A 77 -9.13 -19.96 19.23
C ARG A 77 -8.00 -18.96 19.33
N ALA A 78 -6.96 -19.25 20.12
CA ALA A 78 -5.78 -18.39 20.21
C ALA A 78 -5.03 -18.25 18.88
N ALA A 79 -4.92 -19.35 18.13
CA ALA A 79 -4.32 -19.34 16.80
C ALA A 79 -5.16 -18.48 15.81
N GLU A 80 -6.48 -18.63 15.81
CA GLU A 80 -7.39 -17.83 14.99
C GLU A 80 -7.32 -16.33 15.35
N GLN A 81 -7.28 -16.00 16.65
CA GLN A 81 -7.15 -14.62 17.13
C GLN A 81 -5.79 -14.02 16.78
N ALA A 82 -4.72 -14.81 16.81
CA ALA A 82 -3.40 -14.36 16.39
C ALA A 82 -3.39 -14.00 14.91
N LEU A 83 -4.01 -14.82 14.06
CA LEU A 83 -4.19 -14.53 12.64
C LEU A 83 -5.07 -13.31 12.39
N ALA A 84 -6.17 -13.15 13.13
CA ALA A 84 -7.06 -11.99 13.01
C ALA A 84 -6.32 -10.70 13.36
N ARG A 85 -5.53 -10.68 14.45
CA ARG A 85 -4.69 -9.52 14.82
C ARG A 85 -3.66 -9.20 13.75
N HIS A 86 -2.96 -10.21 13.23
CA HIS A 86 -2.01 -10.02 12.13
C HIS A 86 -2.70 -9.51 10.85
N ARG A 87 -3.97 -9.84 10.67
CA ARG A 87 -4.80 -9.35 9.56
C ARG A 87 -5.20 -7.88 9.71
N ASP A 88 -5.43 -7.38 10.92
CA ASP A 88 -6.03 -6.07 11.17
C ASP A 88 -5.03 -5.01 11.67
N GLU A 89 -3.94 -5.42 12.33
CA GLU A 89 -2.89 -4.54 12.79
C GLU A 89 -1.69 -4.52 11.84
N PRO A 90 -1.22 -3.33 11.39
CA PRO A 90 0.02 -3.22 10.61
C PRO A 90 1.23 -3.60 11.46
N GLU A 91 1.89 -4.70 11.12
CA GLU A 91 3.12 -5.15 11.81
C GLU A 91 4.11 -5.80 10.83
N GLY A 92 5.36 -5.95 11.27
CA GLY A 92 6.45 -6.52 10.48
C GLY A 92 7.10 -5.51 9.54
N GLU A 93 7.87 -5.98 8.56
CA GLU A 93 8.56 -5.13 7.59
C GLU A 93 7.66 -4.81 6.40
N LEU A 94 7.45 -3.51 6.11
CA LEU A 94 6.79 -3.02 4.90
C LEU A 94 7.85 -2.50 3.92
N ARG A 95 7.98 -3.15 2.77
CA ARG A 95 8.96 -2.82 1.73
C ARG A 95 8.30 -2.07 0.58
N ILE A 96 8.72 -0.82 0.36
CA ILE A 96 8.17 0.04 -0.69
C ILE A 96 9.29 0.44 -1.63
N ALA A 97 9.09 0.18 -2.93
CA ALA A 97 9.93 0.71 -3.99
C ALA A 97 9.29 1.94 -4.62
N ALA A 98 10.07 2.98 -4.89
CA ALA A 98 9.59 4.20 -5.50
C ALA A 98 10.69 4.88 -6.32
N PRO A 99 10.33 5.74 -7.31
CA PRO A 99 11.30 6.55 -8.04
C PRO A 99 12.04 7.53 -7.13
N ILE A 100 13.24 7.93 -7.55
CA ILE A 100 13.98 9.04 -6.93
C ILE A 100 13.12 10.31 -7.02
N GLY A 101 13.06 11.07 -5.91
CA GLY A 101 12.17 12.24 -5.77
C GLY A 101 10.86 11.95 -5.04
N PHE A 102 10.52 10.68 -4.78
CA PHE A 102 9.32 10.30 -4.00
C PHE A 102 9.56 10.26 -2.49
N GLY A 103 10.79 10.48 -2.01
CA GLY A 103 11.13 10.39 -0.59
C GLY A 103 10.25 11.28 0.30
N SER A 104 10.09 12.56 -0.05
CA SER A 104 9.27 13.51 0.70
C SER A 104 7.77 13.15 0.65
N LEU A 105 7.27 12.69 -0.51
CA LEU A 105 5.90 12.18 -0.65
C LEU A 105 5.66 10.98 0.29
N LEU A 106 6.57 10.01 0.28
CA LEU A 106 6.46 8.83 1.14
C LEU A 106 6.52 9.21 2.62
N ALA A 107 7.40 10.12 3.00
CA ALA A 107 7.56 10.57 4.38
C ALA A 107 6.27 11.22 4.91
N GLU A 108 5.59 12.03 4.10
CA GLU A 108 4.35 12.69 4.49
C GLU A 108 3.14 11.75 4.42
N ALA A 109 2.99 11.00 3.31
CA ALA A 109 1.87 10.09 3.13
C ALA A 109 1.83 8.98 4.18
N LEU A 110 3.00 8.41 4.52
CA LEU A 110 3.11 7.29 5.46
C LEU A 110 3.30 7.74 6.92
N ALA A 111 3.31 9.05 7.21
CA ALA A 111 3.48 9.56 8.56
C ALA A 111 2.52 8.95 9.61
N PRO A 112 1.24 8.64 9.30
CA PRO A 112 0.34 7.99 10.25
C PRO A 112 0.80 6.58 10.69
N LEU A 113 1.61 5.89 9.87
CA LEU A 113 2.12 4.56 10.24
C LEU A 113 3.08 4.57 11.43
N ARG A 114 3.61 5.74 11.83
CA ARG A 114 4.46 5.91 13.02
C ARG A 114 3.79 5.48 14.33
N GLN A 115 2.45 5.45 14.37
CA GLN A 115 1.69 4.98 15.53
C GLN A 115 1.73 3.44 15.72
N HIS A 116 2.28 2.70 14.74
CA HIS A 116 2.41 1.24 14.80
C HIS A 116 3.85 0.83 15.11
N PRO A 117 4.23 0.68 16.40
CA PRO A 117 5.63 0.46 16.81
C PRO A 117 6.21 -0.90 16.37
N LYS A 118 5.34 -1.84 15.99
CA LYS A 118 5.76 -3.15 15.46
C LYS A 118 5.96 -3.15 13.95
N LEU A 119 5.71 -2.02 13.27
CA LEU A 119 5.91 -1.87 11.84
C LEU A 119 7.26 -1.21 11.57
N SER A 120 8.07 -1.80 10.69
CA SER A 120 9.27 -1.19 10.13
C SER A 120 9.08 -0.87 8.66
N LEU A 121 9.64 0.25 8.19
CA LEU A 121 9.60 0.64 6.78
C LEU A 121 10.98 0.40 6.15
N HIS A 122 10.98 -0.26 4.99
CA HIS A 122 12.14 -0.41 4.14
C HIS A 122 11.85 0.25 2.78
N LEU A 123 12.48 1.40 2.52
CA LEU A 123 12.27 2.16 1.29
C LEU A 123 13.41 1.89 0.31
N LEU A 124 13.05 1.45 -0.89
CA LEU A 124 13.93 1.23 -2.03
C LEU A 124 13.67 2.38 -3.03
N VAL A 125 14.40 3.48 -2.86
CA VAL A 125 14.22 4.68 -3.68
C VAL A 125 15.26 4.68 -4.79
N ASP A 126 14.85 4.21 -5.96
CA ASP A 126 15.70 4.06 -7.15
C ASP A 126 14.85 4.13 -8.42
N ASP A 127 15.45 4.63 -9.52
CA ASP A 127 14.83 4.68 -10.84
C ASP A 127 15.06 3.41 -11.67
N THR A 128 15.87 2.47 -11.19
CA THR A 128 16.10 1.20 -11.87
C THR A 128 14.86 0.30 -11.79
N VAL A 129 14.66 -0.48 -12.84
CA VAL A 129 13.61 -1.51 -12.84
C VAL A 129 14.12 -2.70 -12.03
N ILE A 130 13.47 -2.95 -10.88
CA ILE A 130 13.78 -4.09 -10.00
C ILE A 130 12.72 -5.16 -10.14
N ASP A 131 13.10 -6.43 -9.97
CA ASP A 131 12.15 -7.52 -9.82
C ASP A 131 11.51 -7.42 -8.43
N LEU A 132 10.19 -7.15 -8.40
CA LEU A 132 9.45 -6.92 -7.17
C LEU A 132 9.32 -8.18 -6.30
N ILE A 133 9.36 -9.35 -6.92
CA ILE A 133 9.23 -10.63 -6.22
C ILE A 133 10.57 -11.01 -5.58
N GLU A 134 11.66 -10.93 -6.35
CA GLU A 134 13.00 -11.22 -5.87
C GLU A 134 13.41 -10.25 -4.75
N ALA A 135 13.14 -8.96 -4.92
CA ALA A 135 13.41 -7.92 -3.94
C ALA A 135 12.41 -7.91 -2.76
N ARG A 136 11.40 -8.80 -2.76
CA ARG A 136 10.36 -8.90 -1.73
C ARG A 136 9.64 -7.58 -1.48
N VAL A 137 9.37 -6.83 -2.54
CA VAL A 137 8.67 -5.55 -2.46
C VAL A 137 7.18 -5.79 -2.24
N ASP A 138 6.61 -5.15 -1.23
CA ASP A 138 5.17 -5.20 -0.95
C ASP A 138 4.38 -4.24 -1.86
N ILE A 139 4.91 -3.03 -2.08
CA ILE A 139 4.30 -1.98 -2.92
C ILE A 139 5.39 -1.33 -3.77
N ALA A 140 5.18 -1.21 -5.07
CA ALA A 140 6.03 -0.37 -5.93
C ALA A 140 5.22 0.79 -6.49
N LEU A 141 5.68 2.01 -6.29
CA LEU A 141 5.17 3.19 -6.98
C LEU A 141 5.87 3.34 -8.33
N ARG A 142 5.09 3.61 -9.37
CA ARG A 142 5.62 3.86 -10.72
C ARG A 142 4.88 5.01 -11.37
N VAL A 143 5.62 5.83 -12.08
CA VAL A 143 5.10 6.88 -12.96
C VAL A 143 5.22 6.38 -14.38
N VAL A 144 4.13 5.86 -14.95
CA VAL A 144 4.15 5.26 -16.29
C VAL A 144 2.87 5.61 -17.05
N GLY A 145 3.00 5.85 -18.33
CA GLY A 145 1.86 6.06 -19.24
C GLY A 145 1.14 4.75 -19.60
N GLN A 146 1.89 3.66 -19.78
CA GLN A 146 1.37 2.32 -20.03
C GLN A 146 2.10 1.31 -19.15
N LEU A 147 1.33 0.42 -18.54
CA LEU A 147 1.87 -0.68 -17.74
C LEU A 147 2.12 -1.88 -18.65
N PRO A 148 3.28 -2.55 -18.55
CA PRO A 148 3.48 -3.80 -19.27
C PRO A 148 2.52 -4.89 -18.78
N ASP A 149 2.08 -5.76 -19.68
CA ASP A 149 1.33 -6.96 -19.31
C ASP A 149 2.17 -7.83 -18.37
N SER A 150 1.69 -7.98 -17.13
CA SER A 150 2.39 -8.75 -16.10
C SER A 150 1.40 -9.45 -15.17
N SER A 151 1.89 -10.45 -14.42
CA SER A 151 1.14 -11.10 -13.34
C SER A 151 0.90 -10.21 -12.12
N LEU A 152 1.45 -8.99 -12.13
CA LEU A 152 1.36 -8.00 -11.05
C LEU A 152 0.02 -7.26 -11.08
N VAL A 153 -0.43 -6.82 -9.93
CA VAL A 153 -1.65 -6.02 -9.82
C VAL A 153 -1.28 -4.55 -9.76
N ALA A 154 -1.70 -3.80 -10.77
CA ALA A 154 -1.51 -2.36 -10.82
C ALA A 154 -2.81 -1.64 -10.47
N ARG A 155 -2.70 -0.65 -9.59
CA ARG A 155 -3.79 0.25 -9.21
C ARG A 155 -3.37 1.69 -9.46
N ARG A 156 -4.15 2.44 -10.24
CA ARG A 156 -3.97 3.89 -10.37
C ARG A 156 -4.29 4.55 -9.03
N LEU A 157 -3.35 5.33 -8.49
CA LEU A 157 -3.54 6.10 -7.26
C LEU A 157 -4.03 7.51 -7.55
N GLY A 158 -3.55 8.12 -8.63
CA GLY A 158 -3.90 9.48 -9.05
C GLY A 158 -2.97 9.96 -10.14
N ALA A 159 -2.97 11.27 -10.36
CA ALA A 159 -2.05 11.92 -11.28
C ALA A 159 -1.47 13.19 -10.63
N MET A 160 -0.24 13.51 -10.97
CA MET A 160 0.41 14.75 -10.57
C MET A 160 0.60 15.63 -11.80
N GLN A 161 0.27 16.90 -11.65
CA GLN A 161 0.51 17.90 -12.71
C GLN A 161 1.98 18.32 -12.67
N ALA A 162 2.67 18.15 -13.79
CA ALA A 162 3.99 18.72 -13.98
C ALA A 162 3.89 20.23 -14.28
N GLN A 163 4.87 20.99 -13.84
CA GLN A 163 4.96 22.41 -14.09
C GLN A 163 6.37 22.79 -14.52
N MET A 164 6.48 23.73 -15.46
CA MET A 164 7.75 24.34 -15.79
C MET A 164 8.07 25.42 -14.76
N CYS A 165 9.28 25.44 -14.24
CA CYS A 165 9.72 26.39 -13.23
C CYS A 165 11.16 26.83 -13.47
N ALA A 166 11.50 27.99 -12.93
CA ALA A 166 12.85 28.50 -12.85
C ALA A 166 13.04 29.33 -11.57
N ALA A 167 14.27 29.56 -11.18
CA ALA A 167 14.58 30.49 -10.11
C ALA A 167 14.35 31.95 -10.56
N PRO A 168 13.88 32.84 -9.68
CA PRO A 168 13.62 34.25 -10.02
C PRO A 168 14.84 34.99 -10.59
N ASN A 169 16.03 34.74 -10.04
CA ASN A 169 17.28 35.34 -10.52
C ASN A 169 17.60 34.97 -11.97
N TYR A 170 17.37 33.70 -12.34
CA TYR A 170 17.55 33.26 -13.72
C TYR A 170 16.65 34.02 -14.68
N LEU A 171 15.37 34.19 -14.35
CA LEU A 171 14.41 34.91 -15.19
C LEU A 171 14.66 36.43 -15.22
N GLN A 172 15.23 37.02 -14.16
CA GLN A 172 15.67 38.43 -14.16
C GLN A 172 16.81 38.66 -15.13
N GLU A 173 17.72 37.70 -15.27
CA GLU A 173 18.89 37.83 -16.14
C GLU A 173 18.58 37.47 -17.61
N HIS A 174 17.69 36.50 -17.85
CA HIS A 174 17.45 35.93 -19.18
C HIS A 174 16.08 36.27 -19.78
N GLY A 175 15.23 37.01 -19.03
CA GLY A 175 13.86 37.32 -19.45
C GLY A 175 12.84 36.25 -19.06
N TRP A 176 11.57 36.65 -19.13
CA TRP A 176 10.41 35.81 -18.84
C TRP A 176 9.82 35.33 -20.16
N PRO A 177 9.80 34.01 -20.45
CA PRO A 177 9.14 33.52 -21.66
C PRO A 177 7.64 33.78 -21.58
N GLN A 178 7.10 34.32 -22.68
CA GLN A 178 5.68 34.66 -22.83
C GLN A 178 4.91 33.64 -23.65
N HIS A 179 5.61 32.91 -24.52
CA HIS A 179 5.07 31.87 -25.39
C HIS A 179 5.97 30.61 -25.38
N PRO A 180 5.44 29.41 -25.62
CA PRO A 180 6.24 28.18 -25.67
C PRO A 180 7.46 28.25 -26.60
N SER A 181 7.37 28.97 -27.73
CA SER A 181 8.51 29.16 -28.65
C SER A 181 9.73 29.82 -28.02
N ASP A 182 9.52 30.62 -26.97
CA ASP A 182 10.61 31.36 -26.32
C ASP A 182 11.51 30.42 -25.52
N LEU A 183 10.98 29.23 -25.13
CA LEU A 183 11.75 28.20 -24.41
C LEU A 183 13.00 27.74 -25.18
N ALA A 184 13.00 27.83 -26.51
CA ALA A 184 14.15 27.49 -27.34
C ALA A 184 15.37 28.40 -27.07
N GLN A 185 15.16 29.59 -26.50
CA GLN A 185 16.21 30.58 -26.18
C GLN A 185 16.69 30.45 -24.74
N HIS A 186 16.00 29.66 -23.91
CA HIS A 186 16.34 29.48 -22.50
C HIS A 186 17.20 28.24 -22.28
N ALA A 187 18.02 28.29 -21.22
CA ALA A 187 18.74 27.14 -20.74
C ALA A 187 17.75 26.10 -20.17
N TRP A 188 17.71 24.93 -20.79
CA TRP A 188 16.87 23.82 -20.35
C TRP A 188 17.63 22.86 -19.46
N LEU A 189 17.03 22.44 -18.36
CA LEU A 189 17.56 21.42 -17.48
C LEU A 189 16.76 20.12 -17.74
N GLY A 190 17.37 19.20 -18.47
CA GLY A 190 16.71 17.98 -18.93
C GLY A 190 17.01 16.77 -18.06
N GLY A 191 16.04 15.84 -18.01
CA GLY A 191 16.16 14.60 -17.28
C GLY A 191 16.42 13.42 -18.21
N ARG A 192 15.54 12.57 -18.44
CA ARG A 192 15.69 11.26 -19.10
C ARG A 192 14.99 11.20 -20.47
N PRO A 193 15.48 10.31 -21.35
CA PRO A 193 16.63 9.42 -21.20
C PRO A 193 17.97 10.14 -21.45
N LEU A 194 18.99 9.77 -20.67
CA LEU A 194 20.35 10.20 -20.92
C LEU A 194 20.78 9.77 -22.32
N GLY A 195 21.26 10.74 -23.10
CA GLY A 195 21.70 10.49 -24.51
C GLY A 195 20.90 11.30 -25.53
N SER A 196 19.75 11.87 -25.21
CA SER A 196 19.08 12.87 -26.04
C SER A 196 19.43 14.27 -25.56
N ALA A 197 20.10 15.04 -26.41
CA ALA A 197 20.34 16.45 -26.12
C ALA A 197 19.11 17.32 -26.42
N GLN A 198 18.12 16.79 -27.10
CA GLN A 198 16.88 17.46 -27.44
C GLN A 198 15.69 16.75 -26.86
N ASP A 199 14.89 17.46 -26.10
CA ASP A 199 13.59 17.03 -25.61
C ASP A 199 12.49 17.76 -26.39
N THR A 200 11.39 17.06 -26.68
CA THR A 200 10.19 17.68 -27.24
C THR A 200 9.14 17.79 -26.15
N LEU A 201 8.82 19.03 -25.78
CA LEU A 201 7.76 19.32 -24.83
C LEU A 201 6.43 19.44 -25.57
N ARG A 202 5.45 18.64 -25.15
CA ARG A 202 4.06 18.81 -25.59
C ARG A 202 3.32 19.64 -24.57
N LEU A 203 2.86 20.81 -24.99
CA LEU A 203 2.18 21.80 -24.13
C LEU A 203 0.76 22.02 -24.64
N THR A 204 -0.21 22.02 -23.74
CA THR A 204 -1.61 22.36 -24.04
C THR A 204 -1.92 23.74 -23.50
N GLY A 205 -2.34 24.64 -24.37
CA GLY A 205 -2.67 26.01 -24.05
C GLY A 205 -4.08 26.18 -23.47
N PRO A 206 -4.43 27.41 -23.05
CA PRO A 206 -5.72 27.70 -22.41
C PRO A 206 -6.92 27.51 -23.34
N GLY A 207 -6.75 27.60 -24.66
CA GLY A 207 -7.78 27.33 -25.66
C GLY A 207 -7.91 25.86 -26.04
N GLY A 208 -7.09 24.96 -25.46
CA GLY A 208 -7.04 23.54 -25.81
C GLY A 208 -6.12 23.22 -26.99
N GLU A 209 -5.45 24.22 -27.57
CA GLU A 209 -4.43 24.02 -28.59
C GLU A 209 -3.22 23.27 -28.05
N THR A 210 -2.62 22.44 -28.85
CA THR A 210 -1.40 21.69 -28.48
C THR A 210 -0.23 22.17 -29.33
N VAL A 211 0.88 22.48 -28.67
CA VAL A 211 2.13 22.92 -29.29
C VAL A 211 3.24 21.97 -28.87
N GLU A 212 4.08 21.60 -29.83
CA GLU A 212 5.31 20.84 -29.58
C GLU A 212 6.52 21.79 -29.73
N VAL A 213 7.34 21.85 -28.69
CA VAL A 213 8.51 22.70 -28.62
C VAL A 213 9.74 21.85 -28.39
N ALA A 214 10.71 21.94 -29.31
CA ALA A 214 12.02 21.36 -29.09
C ALA A 214 12.84 22.23 -28.14
N VAL A 215 13.34 21.67 -27.07
CA VAL A 215 14.26 22.31 -26.14
C VAL A 215 15.60 21.57 -26.12
N THR A 216 16.68 22.32 -25.97
CA THR A 216 18.03 21.71 -25.92
C THR A 216 18.54 21.77 -24.49
N ALA A 217 18.78 20.62 -23.92
CA ALA A 217 19.27 20.54 -22.54
C ALA A 217 20.70 21.08 -22.44
N ARG A 218 20.87 22.17 -21.71
CA ARG A 218 22.18 22.69 -21.30
C ARG A 218 22.82 21.84 -20.20
N VAL A 219 21.98 21.28 -19.34
CA VAL A 219 22.39 20.33 -18.27
C VAL A 219 21.51 19.11 -18.35
N GLN A 220 22.12 17.96 -18.23
CA GLN A 220 21.43 16.69 -18.13
C GLN A 220 21.81 15.99 -16.82
N ALA A 221 20.83 15.45 -16.12
CA ALA A 221 21.04 14.65 -14.92
C ALA A 221 20.13 13.42 -14.92
N SER A 222 20.66 12.32 -14.39
CA SER A 222 19.91 11.07 -14.24
C SER A 222 18.91 11.12 -13.07
N GLN A 223 19.07 12.07 -12.17
CA GLN A 223 18.26 12.20 -10.95
C GLN A 223 17.52 13.53 -10.92
N VAL A 224 16.21 13.48 -10.69
CA VAL A 224 15.35 14.67 -10.59
C VAL A 224 15.76 15.60 -9.45
N THR A 225 16.33 15.07 -8.36
CA THR A 225 16.83 15.84 -7.23
C THR A 225 18.01 16.76 -7.61
N ALA A 226 18.88 16.29 -8.50
CA ALA A 226 19.97 17.12 -9.04
C ALA A 226 19.43 18.24 -9.93
N LEU A 227 18.44 17.95 -10.78
CA LEU A 227 17.78 18.98 -11.61
C LEU A 227 17.07 20.01 -10.75
N HIS A 228 16.38 19.58 -9.67
CA HIS A 228 15.79 20.49 -8.70
C HIS A 228 16.83 21.44 -8.11
N ALA A 229 17.94 20.91 -7.58
CA ALA A 229 18.99 21.73 -6.98
C ALA A 229 19.58 22.75 -7.96
N LEU A 230 19.82 22.34 -9.21
CA LEU A 230 20.32 23.23 -10.26
C LEU A 230 19.29 24.29 -10.69
N CYS A 231 18.01 23.92 -10.76
CA CYS A 231 16.94 24.85 -11.06
C CYS A 231 16.81 25.94 -9.97
N VAL A 232 16.82 25.55 -8.70
CA VAL A 232 16.81 26.49 -7.56
C VAL A 232 18.06 27.40 -7.57
N ALA A 233 19.21 26.87 -7.99
CA ALA A 233 20.45 27.65 -8.12
C ALA A 233 20.48 28.57 -9.36
N GLY A 234 19.43 28.60 -10.18
CA GLY A 234 19.32 29.54 -11.32
C GLY A 234 20.05 29.08 -12.59
N TRP A 235 20.21 27.79 -12.79
CA TRP A 235 20.88 27.26 -13.98
C TRP A 235 19.98 27.26 -15.23
N GLY A 236 18.65 27.34 -15.07
CA GLY A 236 17.73 27.33 -16.19
C GLY A 236 16.32 26.93 -15.81
N ILE A 237 15.52 26.57 -16.81
CA ILE A 237 14.13 26.11 -16.69
C ILE A 237 14.12 24.58 -16.59
N SER A 238 13.31 24.03 -15.71
CA SER A 238 13.09 22.58 -15.57
C SER A 238 11.62 22.25 -15.40
N VAL A 239 11.27 20.99 -15.66
CA VAL A 239 9.98 20.41 -15.27
C VAL A 239 10.07 19.89 -13.86
N VAL A 240 9.13 20.32 -13.02
CA VAL A 240 9.08 19.98 -11.60
C VAL A 240 7.81 19.20 -11.28
N VAL A 241 7.95 18.16 -10.46
CA VAL A 241 6.84 17.24 -10.09
C VAL A 241 6.94 16.74 -8.64
N SER A 242 8.04 17.01 -7.94
CA SER A 242 8.28 16.52 -6.59
C SER A 242 7.65 17.40 -5.50
N GLU A 243 7.54 16.86 -4.30
CA GLU A 243 7.09 17.64 -3.13
C GLU A 243 8.11 18.71 -2.74
N ASP A 244 9.40 18.46 -2.98
CA ASP A 244 10.46 19.46 -2.73
C ASP A 244 10.35 20.63 -3.71
N ASP A 245 9.95 20.38 -4.96
CA ASP A 245 9.66 21.43 -5.94
C ASP A 245 8.47 22.29 -5.51
N ARG A 246 7.41 21.65 -5.01
CA ARG A 246 6.23 22.35 -4.49
C ARG A 246 6.58 23.28 -3.33
N ARG A 247 7.45 22.85 -2.41
CA ARG A 247 7.96 23.67 -1.32
C ARG A 247 8.78 24.85 -1.86
N ALA A 248 9.65 24.59 -2.84
CA ALA A 248 10.44 25.64 -3.46
C ALA A 248 9.58 26.72 -4.16
N LEU A 249 8.43 26.30 -4.75
CA LEU A 249 7.43 27.23 -5.29
C LEU A 249 6.73 28.03 -4.18
N GLN A 250 6.33 27.39 -3.09
CA GLN A 250 5.69 28.06 -1.95
C GLN A 250 6.61 29.07 -1.27
N ASP A 251 7.89 28.74 -1.17
CA ASP A 251 8.94 29.58 -0.56
C ASP A 251 9.44 30.67 -1.52
N GLY A 252 8.99 30.71 -2.78
CA GLY A 252 9.42 31.66 -3.79
C GLY A 252 10.83 31.43 -4.33
N ARG A 253 11.47 30.28 -4.00
CA ARG A 253 12.77 29.89 -4.57
C ARG A 253 12.67 29.48 -6.03
N LEU A 254 11.51 28.95 -6.41
CA LEU A 254 11.11 28.72 -7.79
C LEU A 254 9.83 29.50 -8.09
N VAL A 255 9.67 29.88 -9.35
CA VAL A 255 8.44 30.48 -9.87
C VAL A 255 7.98 29.75 -11.11
N PRO A 256 6.66 29.69 -11.35
CA PRO A 256 6.12 29.04 -12.53
C PRO A 256 6.55 29.77 -13.81
N VAL A 257 6.88 28.99 -14.82
CA VAL A 257 7.15 29.46 -16.20
C VAL A 257 5.99 29.02 -17.07
N LEU A 258 5.40 29.95 -17.82
CA LEU A 258 4.24 29.73 -18.70
C LEU A 258 3.10 28.99 -17.97
N PRO A 259 2.58 29.48 -16.84
CA PRO A 259 1.62 28.74 -15.99
C PRO A 259 0.30 28.42 -16.70
N GLN A 260 -0.03 29.12 -17.78
CA GLN A 260 -1.21 28.89 -18.62
C GLN A 260 -1.05 27.69 -19.58
N TRP A 261 0.20 27.17 -19.75
CA TRP A 261 0.51 26.04 -20.61
C TRP A 261 0.71 24.78 -19.76
N ARG A 262 -0.06 23.74 -20.05
CA ARG A 262 -0.05 22.48 -19.29
C ARG A 262 0.82 21.44 -19.95
N LEU A 263 1.64 20.80 -19.15
CA LEU A 263 2.34 19.55 -19.51
C LEU A 263 1.40 18.34 -19.35
N PRO A 264 1.68 17.21 -19.99
CA PRO A 264 0.98 15.97 -19.72
C PRO A 264 1.05 15.59 -18.23
N GLU A 265 -0.03 14.98 -17.74
CA GLU A 265 -0.07 14.48 -16.36
C GLU A 265 0.84 13.27 -16.17
N PHE A 266 1.44 13.19 -14.99
CA PHE A 266 2.19 12.03 -14.53
C PHE A 266 1.27 11.12 -13.72
N VAL A 267 0.83 10.02 -14.33
CA VAL A 267 -0.05 9.06 -13.66
C VAL A 267 0.76 8.15 -12.74
N ILE A 268 0.38 8.12 -11.46
CA ILE A 268 1.03 7.30 -10.45
C ILE A 268 0.23 6.01 -10.25
N HIS A 269 0.94 4.90 -10.41
CA HIS A 269 0.43 3.56 -10.14
C HIS A 269 1.12 2.94 -8.94
N ALA A 270 0.35 2.25 -8.11
CA ALA A 270 0.88 1.29 -7.16
C ALA A 270 0.79 -0.11 -7.73
N ILE A 271 1.89 -0.81 -7.69
CA ILE A 271 2.02 -2.19 -8.17
C ILE A 271 2.28 -3.09 -6.98
N THR A 272 1.50 -4.17 -6.87
CA THR A 272 1.68 -5.18 -5.81
C THR A 272 1.85 -6.57 -6.42
N PRO A 273 2.70 -7.45 -5.84
CA PRO A 273 2.99 -8.76 -6.42
C PRO A 273 1.87 -9.80 -6.21
N ARG A 274 0.85 -9.50 -5.40
CA ARG A 274 -0.20 -10.45 -5.01
C ARG A 274 -1.58 -10.04 -5.49
N ARG A 275 -2.32 -11.02 -6.02
CA ARG A 275 -3.77 -10.96 -6.20
C ARG A 275 -4.44 -11.53 -4.95
N GLY A 276 -5.51 -10.90 -4.45
CA GLY A 276 -6.27 -11.35 -3.29
C GLY A 276 -6.11 -10.46 -2.06
N GLU A 277 -6.40 -11.01 -0.89
CA GLU A 277 -6.36 -10.24 0.36
C GLU A 277 -4.94 -9.86 0.75
N GLN A 278 -4.69 -8.56 0.89
CA GLN A 278 -3.40 -7.99 1.24
C GLN A 278 -3.22 -7.95 2.77
N PRO A 279 -1.99 -8.12 3.29
CA PRO A 279 -1.69 -7.91 4.71
C PRO A 279 -2.08 -6.51 5.18
N ALA A 280 -2.40 -6.35 6.47
CA ALA A 280 -2.79 -5.06 7.05
C ALA A 280 -1.81 -3.93 6.73
N LYS A 281 -0.50 -4.18 6.86
CA LYS A 281 0.56 -3.22 6.55
C LYS A 281 0.44 -2.66 5.12
N VAL A 282 0.12 -3.51 4.15
CA VAL A 282 -0.04 -3.13 2.73
C VAL A 282 -1.35 -2.38 2.51
N ARG A 283 -2.46 -2.86 3.09
CA ARG A 283 -3.77 -2.18 2.97
C ARG A 283 -3.73 -0.77 3.53
N HIS A 284 -3.17 -0.59 4.74
CA HIS A 284 -3.04 0.72 5.38
C HIS A 284 -2.13 1.66 4.57
N ALA A 285 -0.96 1.19 4.13
CA ALA A 285 -0.07 2.01 3.30
C ALA A 285 -0.71 2.40 1.97
N MET A 286 -1.41 1.47 1.31
CA MET A 286 -2.11 1.74 0.04
C MET A 286 -3.24 2.76 0.20
N ALA A 287 -3.99 2.72 1.31
CA ALA A 287 -5.02 3.70 1.61
C ALA A 287 -4.40 5.10 1.82
N LEU A 288 -3.38 5.19 2.68
CA LEU A 288 -2.68 6.45 2.95
C LEU A 288 -2.05 7.07 1.70
N LEU A 289 -1.41 6.26 0.87
CA LEU A 289 -0.83 6.71 -0.40
C LEU A 289 -1.90 7.20 -1.38
N ALA A 290 -3.02 6.47 -1.49
CA ALA A 290 -4.12 6.87 -2.35
C ALA A 290 -4.76 8.19 -1.89
N ASP A 291 -5.04 8.32 -0.60
CA ASP A 291 -5.63 9.54 -0.02
C ASP A 291 -4.69 10.74 -0.19
N TYR A 292 -3.40 10.56 0.08
CA TYR A 292 -2.40 11.61 -0.04
C TYR A 292 -2.27 12.11 -1.49
N ILE A 293 -2.21 11.19 -2.46
CA ILE A 293 -2.09 11.52 -3.88
C ILE A 293 -3.40 12.14 -4.40
N ALA A 294 -4.57 11.59 -4.00
CA ALA A 294 -5.87 12.14 -4.41
C ALA A 294 -6.09 13.59 -3.96
N GLN A 295 -5.65 13.95 -2.74
CA GLN A 295 -5.74 15.32 -2.23
C GLN A 295 -4.86 16.32 -3.01
N ARG A 296 -3.90 15.83 -3.78
CA ARG A 296 -2.94 16.61 -4.58
C ARG A 296 -3.13 16.48 -6.10
N SER A 297 -3.98 15.56 -6.50
CA SER A 297 -4.44 15.47 -7.90
C SER A 297 -5.42 16.61 -8.16
N VAL A 298 -5.14 17.40 -9.18
CA VAL A 298 -5.98 18.53 -9.62
C VAL A 298 -7.03 18.03 -10.61
#